data_94a50b3aeec715ef89627027a647b38c
#
_entry.id   94a50b3aeec715ef89627027a647b38c
#
_cell.length_a   1.000
_cell.length_b   1.000
_cell.length_c   1.000
_cell.angle_alpha   90.00
_cell.angle_beta   90.00
_cell.angle_gamma   90.00
#
_symmetry.space_group_name_H-M   'P 1'
#
loop_
_entity.id
_entity.type
_entity.pdbx_description
1 polymer ?
#
loop_
_entity_poly.entity_id
_entity_poly.type
_entity_poly.pdbx_seq_one_letter_code
_entity_poly.pdbx_strand_id
1 'polypeptide(L)'
;MTTLAEVLEYNEENYFYPVEALTAFYENLDSGEYEPDEVLRDFEDSYAGVYDSLEDYAYEFLESCGDLDCVEESLRRYFDYRSYGRDLVLGGDIWVAQLVSPYAVAIFRNN
;
A
#
# COMPACT_ATOMS: atom_id res chain seq x y z
N MET A 1 -11.43 22.94 -8.14
CA MET A 1 -11.62 21.53 -7.79
C MET A 1 -10.53 20.68 -8.41
N THR A 2 -9.82 19.91 -7.61
CA THR A 2 -8.73 19.06 -8.10
C THR A 2 -9.28 17.84 -8.83
N THR A 3 -8.70 17.52 -9.98
CA THR A 3 -9.06 16.34 -10.74
C THR A 3 -7.93 15.32 -10.68
N LEU A 4 -8.25 14.08 -11.01
CA LEU A 4 -7.23 13.02 -11.09
C LEU A 4 -6.12 13.40 -12.07
N ALA A 5 -6.47 14.02 -13.20
CA ALA A 5 -5.49 14.45 -14.19
C ALA A 5 -4.49 15.43 -13.59
N GLU A 6 -4.95 16.36 -12.78
CA GLU A 6 -4.06 17.33 -12.12
C GLU A 6 -3.14 16.64 -11.11
N VAL A 7 -3.66 15.66 -10.38
CA VAL A 7 -2.87 14.88 -9.41
C VAL A 7 -1.78 14.09 -10.14
N LEU A 8 -2.13 13.43 -11.24
CA LEU A 8 -1.16 12.65 -12.02
C LEU A 8 -0.09 13.53 -12.65
N GLU A 9 -0.47 14.72 -13.11
CA GLU A 9 0.49 15.68 -13.65
C GLU A 9 1.47 16.14 -12.58
N TYR A 10 0.97 16.46 -11.40
CA TYR A 10 1.81 16.87 -10.27
C TYR A 10 2.77 15.74 -9.86
N ASN A 11 2.28 14.51 -9.85
CA ASN A 11 3.11 13.34 -9.56
C ASN A 11 4.26 13.21 -10.56
N GLU A 12 3.96 13.36 -11.85
CA GLU A 12 4.96 13.26 -12.90
C GLU A 12 6.04 14.32 -12.75
N GLU A 13 5.66 15.52 -12.34
CA GLU A 13 6.59 16.64 -12.22
C GLU A 13 7.41 16.59 -10.94
N ASN A 14 6.89 16.03 -9.85
CA ASN A 14 7.50 16.19 -8.52
C ASN A 14 7.85 14.89 -7.82
N TYR A 15 7.18 13.77 -8.08
CA TYR A 15 7.34 12.54 -7.29
C TYR A 15 7.67 11.30 -8.09
N PHE A 16 6.94 11.04 -9.15
CA PHE A 16 7.10 9.87 -10.02
C PHE A 16 6.69 8.54 -9.38
N TYR A 17 5.64 8.53 -8.59
CA TYR A 17 5.08 7.30 -8.02
C TYR A 17 4.30 6.52 -9.08
N PRO A 18 4.06 5.19 -8.85
CA PRO A 18 3.28 4.38 -9.78
C PRO A 18 1.87 4.97 -9.99
N VAL A 19 1.52 5.18 -11.24
CA VAL A 19 0.25 5.82 -11.61
C VAL A 19 -0.94 5.02 -11.12
N GLU A 20 -0.89 3.69 -11.25
CA GLU A 20 -2.01 2.84 -10.85
C GLU A 20 -2.27 2.91 -9.35
N ALA A 21 -1.21 2.90 -8.55
CA ALA A 21 -1.33 3.00 -7.10
C ALA A 21 -1.88 4.37 -6.68
N LEU A 22 -1.37 5.43 -7.30
CA LEU A 22 -1.84 6.78 -7.01
C LEU A 22 -3.30 6.96 -7.41
N THR A 23 -3.69 6.40 -8.55
CA THR A 23 -5.07 6.46 -9.02
C THR A 23 -6.01 5.77 -8.02
N ALA A 24 -5.62 4.58 -7.56
CA ALA A 24 -6.40 3.85 -6.58
C ALA A 24 -6.53 4.62 -5.27
N PHE A 25 -5.45 5.26 -4.83
CA PHE A 25 -5.47 6.09 -3.64
C PHE A 25 -6.42 7.27 -3.80
N TYR A 26 -6.34 7.96 -4.92
CA TYR A 26 -7.18 9.12 -5.19
C TYR A 26 -8.67 8.75 -5.21
N GLU A 27 -8.99 7.61 -5.84
CA GLU A 27 -10.37 7.14 -5.92
C GLU A 27 -10.96 6.76 -4.56
N ASN A 28 -10.08 6.45 -3.59
CA ASN A 28 -10.49 6.09 -2.24
C ASN A 28 -10.61 7.28 -1.30
N LEU A 29 -10.24 8.48 -1.75
CA LEU A 29 -10.37 9.67 -0.93
C LEU A 29 -11.83 10.10 -0.78
N ASP A 30 -12.10 10.72 0.37
CA ASP A 30 -13.42 11.31 0.62
C ASP A 30 -13.69 12.44 -0.38
N SER A 31 -14.94 12.86 -0.47
CA SER A 31 -15.37 13.90 -1.40
C SER A 31 -14.92 15.32 -1.00
N GLY A 32 -13.90 15.44 -0.18
CA GLY A 32 -13.33 16.73 0.21
C GLY A 32 -12.57 17.39 -0.93
N GLU A 33 -12.26 18.67 -0.76
CA GLU A 33 -11.42 19.39 -1.71
C GLU A 33 -9.96 19.23 -1.30
N TYR A 34 -9.17 18.67 -2.21
CA TYR A 34 -7.75 18.45 -1.98
C TYR A 34 -6.97 19.11 -3.12
N GLU A 35 -5.87 19.76 -2.77
CA GLU A 35 -4.94 20.25 -3.78
C GLU A 35 -4.02 19.08 -4.21
N PRO A 36 -3.46 19.12 -5.42
CA PRO A 36 -2.59 18.04 -5.88
C PRO A 36 -1.42 17.74 -4.95
N ASP A 37 -0.80 18.76 -4.38
CA ASP A 37 0.32 18.57 -3.45
C ASP A 37 -0.11 17.90 -2.16
N GLU A 38 -1.33 18.16 -1.70
CA GLU A 38 -1.86 17.52 -0.50
C GLU A 38 -2.11 16.03 -0.74
N VAL A 39 -2.65 15.69 -1.91
CA VAL A 39 -2.90 14.29 -2.28
C VAL A 39 -1.59 13.51 -2.32
N LEU A 40 -0.57 14.06 -2.96
CA LEU A 40 0.72 13.41 -3.08
C LEU A 40 1.42 13.28 -1.73
N ARG A 41 1.27 14.26 -0.87
CA ARG A 41 1.84 14.22 0.48
C ARG A 41 1.19 13.12 1.32
N ASP A 42 -0.13 13.04 1.27
CA ASP A 42 -0.88 12.01 1.99
C ASP A 42 -0.57 10.62 1.43
N PHE A 43 -0.44 10.52 0.11
CA PHE A 43 -0.05 9.28 -0.54
C PHE A 43 1.33 8.82 -0.04
N GLU A 44 2.30 9.72 -0.03
CA GLU A 44 3.66 9.40 0.41
C GLU A 44 3.68 8.90 1.84
N ASP A 45 2.89 9.52 2.74
CA ASP A 45 2.83 9.12 4.15
C ASP A 45 2.21 7.74 4.34
N SER A 46 1.31 7.32 3.46
CA SER A 46 0.56 6.07 3.59
C SER A 46 1.12 4.94 2.77
N TYR A 47 1.75 5.25 1.64
CA TYR A 47 2.11 4.25 0.64
C TYR A 47 3.20 3.31 1.15
N ALA A 48 2.89 2.01 1.17
CA ALA A 48 3.82 0.98 1.59
C ALA A 48 4.47 0.25 0.41
N GLY A 49 3.82 0.26 -0.75
CA GLY A 49 4.37 -0.36 -1.95
C GLY A 49 3.35 -1.14 -2.74
N VAL A 50 3.79 -1.69 -3.87
CA VAL A 50 2.99 -2.57 -4.71
C VAL A 50 3.59 -3.96 -4.63
N TYR A 51 2.75 -4.96 -4.39
CA TYR A 51 3.16 -6.35 -4.22
C TYR A 51 2.29 -7.24 -5.09
N ASP A 52 2.78 -8.43 -5.40
CA ASP A 52 2.00 -9.40 -6.18
C ASP A 52 0.77 -9.87 -5.41
N SER A 53 0.86 -9.91 -4.08
CA SER A 53 -0.26 -10.32 -3.24
C SER A 53 -0.09 -9.74 -1.83
N LEU A 54 -1.17 -9.76 -1.06
CA LEU A 54 -1.12 -9.36 0.34
C LEU A 54 -0.19 -10.28 1.14
N GLU A 55 -0.16 -11.56 0.79
CA GLU A 55 0.73 -12.53 1.42
C GLU A 55 2.20 -12.14 1.24
N ASP A 56 2.57 -11.69 0.04
CA ASP A 56 3.93 -11.23 -0.24
C ASP A 56 4.29 -10.00 0.59
N TYR A 57 3.36 -9.08 0.77
CA TYR A 57 3.57 -7.93 1.63
C TYR A 57 3.80 -8.37 3.09
N ALA A 58 2.96 -9.29 3.58
CA ALA A 58 3.08 -9.78 4.96
C ALA A 58 4.44 -10.44 5.20
N TYR A 59 4.89 -11.22 4.23
CA TYR A 59 6.20 -11.87 4.31
C TYR A 59 7.32 -10.83 4.44
N GLU A 60 7.33 -9.86 3.54
CA GLU A 60 8.36 -8.83 3.53
C GLU A 60 8.30 -7.97 4.79
N PHE A 61 7.11 -7.65 5.26
CA PHE A 61 6.92 -6.87 6.47
C PHE A 61 7.53 -7.57 7.69
N LEU A 62 7.25 -8.85 7.84
CA LEU A 62 7.79 -9.62 8.98
C LEU A 62 9.28 -9.81 8.89
N GLU A 63 9.83 -10.01 7.68
CA GLU A 63 11.28 -10.11 7.49
C GLU A 63 11.96 -8.80 7.86
N SER A 64 11.36 -7.68 7.50
CA SER A 64 11.92 -6.34 7.78
C SER A 64 11.87 -6.00 9.26
N CYS A 65 10.82 -6.44 9.96
CA CYS A 65 10.66 -6.16 11.38
C CYS A 65 11.49 -7.08 12.28
N GLY A 66 11.99 -8.19 11.71
CA GLY A 66 12.77 -9.16 12.48
C GLY A 66 11.95 -9.98 13.47
N ASP A 67 10.62 -9.92 13.39
CA ASP A 67 9.75 -10.65 14.31
C ASP A 67 9.92 -12.17 14.20
N LEU A 68 10.36 -12.66 13.05
CA LEU A 68 10.59 -14.07 12.84
C LEU A 68 12.01 -14.52 13.18
N ASP A 69 12.89 -13.61 13.57
CA ASP A 69 14.28 -13.95 13.90
C ASP A 69 14.38 -14.91 15.09
N CYS A 70 13.40 -14.88 15.98
CA CYS A 70 13.35 -15.79 17.13
C CYS A 70 12.79 -17.15 16.79
N VAL A 71 12.25 -17.34 15.59
CA VAL A 71 11.66 -18.59 15.15
C VAL A 71 12.68 -19.35 14.32
N GLU A 72 12.86 -20.64 14.63
CA GLU A 72 13.76 -21.49 13.86
C GLU A 72 13.34 -21.51 12.38
N GLU A 73 14.32 -21.50 11.49
CA GLU A 73 14.07 -21.45 10.05
C GLU A 73 13.16 -22.58 9.58
N SER A 74 13.29 -23.76 10.18
CA SER A 74 12.46 -24.92 9.85
C SER A 74 10.99 -24.69 10.19
N LEU A 75 10.69 -23.83 11.16
CA LEU A 75 9.33 -23.52 11.57
C LEU A 75 8.73 -22.34 10.83
N ARG A 76 9.58 -21.47 10.26
CA ARG A 76 9.11 -20.28 9.53
C ARG A 76 8.23 -20.66 8.34
N ARG A 77 8.49 -21.77 7.70
CA ARG A 77 7.70 -22.23 6.54
C ARG A 77 6.26 -22.59 6.91
N TYR A 78 5.98 -22.80 8.19
CA TYR A 78 4.63 -23.10 8.66
C TYR A 78 3.86 -21.84 9.05
N PHE A 79 4.51 -20.68 9.01
CA PHE A 79 3.85 -19.43 9.33
C PHE A 79 2.88 -19.05 8.21
N ASP A 80 1.65 -18.73 8.61
CA ASP A 80 0.59 -18.42 7.67
C ASP A 80 0.60 -16.92 7.34
N TYR A 81 1.38 -16.53 6.34
CA TYR A 81 1.50 -15.14 5.92
C TYR A 81 0.19 -14.58 5.36
N ARG A 82 -0.63 -15.44 4.75
CA ARG A 82 -1.92 -15.02 4.22
C ARG A 82 -2.86 -14.57 5.34
N SER A 83 -2.96 -15.37 6.40
CA SER A 83 -3.78 -15.04 7.55
C SER A 83 -3.25 -13.80 8.26
N TYR A 84 -1.95 -13.68 8.39
CA TYR A 84 -1.34 -12.50 9.01
C TYR A 84 -1.65 -11.23 8.24
N GLY A 85 -1.51 -11.27 6.91
CA GLY A 85 -1.86 -10.13 6.06
C GLY A 85 -3.31 -9.75 6.18
N ARG A 86 -4.20 -10.75 6.20
CA ARG A 86 -5.63 -10.50 6.36
C ARG A 86 -5.92 -9.85 7.71
N ASP A 87 -5.24 -10.28 8.78
CA ASP A 87 -5.42 -9.70 10.10
C ASP A 87 -4.97 -8.25 10.14
N LEU A 88 -3.92 -7.89 9.41
CA LEU A 88 -3.48 -6.49 9.31
C LEU A 88 -4.57 -5.61 8.69
N VAL A 89 -5.26 -6.13 7.66
CA VAL A 89 -6.36 -5.41 7.03
C VAL A 89 -7.55 -5.30 7.97
N LEU A 90 -7.96 -6.41 8.58
CA LEU A 90 -9.12 -6.45 9.46
C LEU A 90 -8.90 -5.65 10.73
N GLY A 91 -7.66 -5.58 11.21
CA GLY A 91 -7.30 -4.79 12.37
C GLY A 91 -7.18 -3.29 12.09
N GLY A 92 -7.27 -2.90 10.83
CA GLY A 92 -7.18 -1.49 10.44
C GLY A 92 -5.77 -0.93 10.35
N ASP A 93 -4.75 -1.79 10.38
CA ASP A 93 -3.37 -1.33 10.27
C ASP A 93 -3.00 -0.90 8.86
N ILE A 94 -3.57 -1.57 7.88
CA ILE A 94 -3.36 -1.27 6.45
C ILE A 94 -4.67 -1.38 5.69
N TRP A 95 -4.69 -0.83 4.48
CA TRP A 95 -5.75 -1.12 3.51
C TRP A 95 -5.12 -1.45 2.17
N VAL A 96 -5.86 -2.17 1.34
CA VAL A 96 -5.36 -2.77 0.12
C VAL A 96 -6.19 -2.28 -1.06
N ALA A 97 -5.53 -1.85 -2.14
CA ALA A 97 -6.19 -1.52 -3.39
C ALA A 97 -5.78 -2.55 -4.44
N GLN A 98 -6.76 -3.23 -5.02
CA GLN A 98 -6.51 -4.19 -6.09
C GLN A 98 -6.22 -3.44 -7.38
N LEU A 99 -5.08 -3.71 -8.00
CA LEU A 99 -4.71 -3.10 -9.27
C LEU A 99 -5.16 -3.98 -10.42
N VAL A 100 -5.55 -3.34 -11.52
CA VAL A 100 -6.09 -4.06 -12.69
C VAL A 100 -4.99 -4.83 -13.40
N SER A 101 -3.84 -4.23 -13.57
CA SER A 101 -2.71 -4.82 -14.28
C SER A 101 -1.43 -4.38 -13.58
N PRO A 102 -0.50 -5.31 -13.31
CA PRO A 102 -0.43 -6.73 -13.64
C PRO A 102 -0.93 -7.68 -12.56
N TYR A 103 -2.11 -7.53 -12.05
CA TYR A 103 -2.68 -8.35 -10.97
C TYR A 103 -1.93 -8.19 -9.66
N ALA A 104 -1.63 -6.95 -9.34
CA ALA A 104 -0.91 -6.62 -8.12
C ALA A 104 -1.83 -5.91 -7.13
N VAL A 105 -1.35 -5.73 -5.91
CA VAL A 105 -2.06 -4.97 -4.88
C VAL A 105 -1.18 -3.82 -4.42
N ALA A 106 -1.80 -2.67 -4.22
CA ALA A 106 -1.13 -1.53 -3.60
C ALA A 106 -1.49 -1.53 -2.12
N ILE A 107 -0.49 -1.40 -1.26
CA ILE A 107 -0.67 -1.46 0.18
C ILE A 107 -0.46 -0.07 0.75
N PHE A 108 -1.39 0.35 1.62
CA PHE A 108 -1.34 1.64 2.29
C PHE A 108 -1.50 1.46 3.79
N ARG A 109 -0.70 2.19 4.55
CA ARG A 109 -0.79 2.17 6.01
C ARG A 109 -1.88 3.12 6.47
N ASN A 110 -2.61 2.72 7.49
CA ASN A 110 -3.58 3.58 8.15
C ASN A 110 -2.89 4.29 9.30
N ASN A 111 -2.71 5.58 9.14
CA ASN A 111 -2.05 6.40 10.18
C ASN A 111 -3.06 7.03 11.14
#